data_9697364672a2a00ad84d2239fedbdb0d
#
_entry.id   9697364672a2a00ad84d2239fedbdb0d
#
_cell.length_a   1.000
_cell.length_b   1.000
_cell.length_c   1.000
_cell.angle_alpha   90.00
_cell.angle_beta   90.00
_cell.angle_gamma   90.00
#
_symmetry.space_group_name_H-M   'P 1'
#
loop_
_entity.id
_entity.type
_entity.pdbx_description
1 polymer ?
#
loop_
_entity_poly.entity_id
_entity_poly.type
_entity_poly.pdbx_seq_one_letter_code
_entity_poly.pdbx_strand_id
1 'polypeptide(L)'
;MPSFHDFRFLSTDGKHNVFARECTPDGEVRAVLQIAHGVAEHIYRYAPFMEFLAENGFVVVANDHLGHGKTAENEQELCFFAEKDGWNDVVSDMDTLHKLTAAKYPDVPYFLFGHSMGSFLTRTYIIDHPEGLKGVVISGTGQNPGAVVAAGKLMAKLEMIDNGPMYHSPTLDKLAFGSYNKKYDHVRTKLDWLTRDEAVVDAYIADPLCGAMATAGMFHDMMGGLQYIWKTENLNKMDKSTPVYFMAGDGDPVGNYGEAVKKVYERFLKTGCKDVKLKLYKDGRHEMLNELNKDEVYADILEWLNSKI
;
A
#
# COMPACT_ATOMS: atom_id res chain seq x y z
N MET A 1 -16.38 18.19 -13.83
CA MET A 1 -15.50 17.95 -12.65
C MET A 1 -15.56 16.48 -12.29
N PRO A 2 -14.45 15.86 -11.88
CA PRO A 2 -14.45 14.47 -11.43
C PRO A 2 -15.55 14.18 -10.41
N SER A 3 -16.07 12.97 -10.42
CA SER A 3 -17.14 12.58 -9.49
C SER A 3 -16.74 11.35 -8.67
N PHE A 4 -17.03 11.39 -7.35
CA PHE A 4 -16.82 10.27 -6.46
C PHE A 4 -18.06 9.42 -6.32
N HIS A 5 -17.86 8.10 -6.32
CA HIS A 5 -18.89 7.11 -6.07
C HIS A 5 -18.39 6.09 -5.04
N ASP A 6 -19.11 5.98 -3.92
CA ASP A 6 -18.81 5.01 -2.87
C ASP A 6 -19.70 3.76 -3.06
N PHE A 7 -19.11 2.58 -2.91
CA PHE A 7 -19.82 1.30 -3.02
C PHE A 7 -19.22 0.25 -2.09
N ARG A 8 -19.84 -0.91 -2.01
CA ARG A 8 -19.34 -2.04 -1.23
C ARG A 8 -19.42 -3.33 -2.04
N PHE A 9 -18.54 -4.27 -1.71
CA PHE A 9 -18.60 -5.64 -2.20
C PHE A 9 -18.27 -6.61 -1.08
N LEU A 10 -18.74 -7.85 -1.19
CA LEU A 10 -18.46 -8.88 -0.20
C LEU A 10 -17.00 -9.28 -0.25
N SER A 11 -16.32 -9.27 0.89
CA SER A 11 -14.96 -9.77 1.04
C SER A 11 -14.86 -11.28 0.77
N THR A 12 -13.70 -11.74 0.40
CA THR A 12 -13.39 -13.16 0.24
C THR A 12 -13.36 -13.90 1.57
N ASP A 13 -13.27 -13.20 2.70
CA ASP A 13 -13.48 -13.80 4.03
C ASP A 13 -14.93 -14.25 4.30
N GLY A 14 -15.87 -13.87 3.43
CA GLY A 14 -17.28 -14.24 3.48
C GLY A 14 -18.08 -13.54 4.58
N LYS A 15 -17.53 -12.55 5.28
CA LYS A 15 -18.16 -11.85 6.41
C LYS A 15 -18.27 -10.35 6.16
N HIS A 16 -17.17 -9.69 5.83
CA HIS A 16 -17.11 -8.24 5.73
C HIS A 16 -17.59 -7.71 4.39
N ASN A 17 -18.20 -6.54 4.42
CA ASN A 17 -18.50 -5.75 3.23
C ASN A 17 -17.41 -4.71 3.03
N VAL A 18 -16.49 -4.99 2.13
CA VAL A 18 -15.37 -4.10 1.78
C VAL A 18 -15.89 -2.79 1.24
N PHE A 19 -15.51 -1.69 1.88
CA PHE A 19 -15.82 -0.35 1.40
C PHE A 19 -14.86 0.06 0.30
N ALA A 20 -15.40 0.56 -0.80
CA ALA A 20 -14.65 1.01 -1.94
C ALA A 20 -15.14 2.38 -2.44
N ARG A 21 -14.25 3.11 -3.07
CA ARG A 21 -14.50 4.41 -3.69
C ARG A 21 -13.91 4.45 -5.08
N GLU A 22 -14.69 4.98 -6.01
CA GLU A 22 -14.27 5.28 -7.37
C GLU A 22 -14.32 6.79 -7.59
N CYS A 23 -13.31 7.34 -8.27
CA CYS A 23 -13.31 8.69 -8.82
C CYS A 23 -13.27 8.60 -10.33
N THR A 24 -14.28 9.15 -11.01
CA THR A 24 -14.43 9.09 -12.46
C THR A 24 -14.16 10.45 -13.12
N PRO A 25 -13.50 10.48 -14.29
CA PRO A 25 -13.30 11.70 -15.07
C PRO A 25 -14.62 12.24 -15.63
N ASP A 26 -14.62 13.54 -15.96
CA ASP A 26 -15.70 14.21 -16.69
C ASP A 26 -15.42 14.11 -18.20
N GLY A 27 -15.49 12.94 -18.77
CA GLY A 27 -15.18 12.70 -20.18
C GLY A 27 -14.70 11.30 -20.48
N GLU A 28 -13.86 11.17 -21.51
CA GLU A 28 -13.32 9.86 -21.95
C GLU A 28 -12.43 9.24 -20.88
N VAL A 29 -12.63 7.95 -20.66
CA VAL A 29 -11.79 7.14 -19.77
C VAL A 29 -10.60 6.60 -20.56
N ARG A 30 -9.40 7.03 -20.19
CA ARG A 30 -8.14 6.64 -20.86
C ARG A 30 -7.49 5.41 -20.22
N ALA A 31 -7.63 5.28 -18.91
CA ALA A 31 -7.09 4.15 -18.14
C ALA A 31 -7.74 4.06 -16.76
N VAL A 32 -7.48 2.97 -16.06
CA VAL A 32 -7.85 2.76 -14.65
C VAL A 32 -6.58 2.68 -13.80
N LEU A 33 -6.60 3.33 -12.63
CA LEU A 33 -5.62 3.11 -11.56
C LEU A 33 -6.33 2.59 -10.31
N GLN A 34 -5.94 1.41 -9.82
CA GLN A 34 -6.37 0.90 -8.52
C GLN A 34 -5.32 1.23 -7.46
N ILE A 35 -5.76 1.71 -6.29
CA ILE A 35 -4.89 2.06 -5.15
C ILE A 35 -5.06 1.04 -4.02
N ALA A 36 -3.93 0.52 -3.53
CA ALA A 36 -3.81 -0.23 -2.29
C ALA A 36 -3.10 0.64 -1.23
N HIS A 37 -3.84 1.03 -0.18
CA HIS A 37 -3.36 1.94 0.87
C HIS A 37 -2.44 1.26 1.88
N GLY A 38 -1.80 2.05 2.75
CA GLY A 38 -0.88 1.61 3.80
C GLY A 38 -1.59 1.12 5.07
N VAL A 39 -0.79 0.71 6.06
CA VAL A 39 -1.29 0.29 7.37
C VAL A 39 -1.84 1.47 8.16
N ALA A 40 -2.90 1.24 8.94
CA ALA A 40 -3.50 2.20 9.85
C ALA A 40 -3.91 3.54 9.18
N GLU A 41 -4.37 3.46 7.95
CA GLU A 41 -4.92 4.56 7.17
C GLU A 41 -6.13 4.08 6.34
N HIS A 42 -6.70 4.94 5.49
CA HIS A 42 -7.86 4.64 4.68
C HIS A 42 -7.89 5.44 3.37
N ILE A 43 -8.76 5.02 2.43
CA ILE A 43 -8.78 5.52 1.04
C ILE A 43 -9.16 7.00 0.89
N TYR A 44 -9.86 7.60 1.85
CA TYR A 44 -10.21 9.03 1.76
C TYR A 44 -8.97 9.96 1.75
N ARG A 45 -7.85 9.50 2.30
CA ARG A 45 -6.58 10.24 2.29
C ARG A 45 -5.98 10.37 0.89
N TYR A 46 -6.43 9.54 -0.04
CA TYR A 46 -6.00 9.56 -1.44
C TYR A 46 -6.88 10.44 -2.34
N ALA A 47 -7.96 11.05 -1.81
CA ALA A 47 -8.90 11.83 -2.60
C ALA A 47 -8.23 12.92 -3.47
N PRO A 48 -7.25 13.72 -2.99
CA PRO A 48 -6.59 14.72 -3.84
C PRO A 48 -5.84 14.11 -5.03
N PHE A 49 -5.20 12.96 -4.84
CA PHE A 49 -4.51 12.24 -5.91
C PHE A 49 -5.49 11.58 -6.88
N MET A 50 -6.61 11.05 -6.37
CA MET A 50 -7.69 10.48 -7.19
C MET A 50 -8.30 11.55 -8.09
N GLU A 51 -8.60 12.75 -7.55
CA GLU A 51 -9.11 13.90 -8.31
C GLU A 51 -8.13 14.34 -9.39
N PHE A 52 -6.84 14.52 -9.03
CA PHE A 52 -5.80 14.91 -9.98
C PHE A 52 -5.72 13.95 -11.17
N LEU A 53 -5.74 12.65 -10.94
CA LEU A 53 -5.70 11.66 -12.02
C LEU A 53 -7.00 11.62 -12.82
N ALA A 54 -8.15 11.79 -12.16
CA ALA A 54 -9.43 11.83 -12.84
C ALA A 54 -9.55 13.07 -13.75
N GLU A 55 -9.02 14.24 -13.36
CA GLU A 55 -8.89 15.41 -14.24
C GLU A 55 -8.02 15.12 -15.47
N ASN A 56 -7.15 14.12 -15.41
CA ASN A 56 -6.30 13.68 -16.53
C ASN A 56 -6.83 12.43 -17.27
N GLY A 57 -8.11 12.09 -17.07
CA GLY A 57 -8.81 11.04 -17.82
C GLY A 57 -8.65 9.63 -17.24
N PHE A 58 -8.19 9.50 -16.00
CA PHE A 58 -8.11 8.20 -15.33
C PHE A 58 -9.35 7.96 -14.47
N VAL A 59 -9.91 6.76 -14.51
CA VAL A 59 -10.71 6.26 -13.42
C VAL A 59 -9.77 5.82 -12.31
N VAL A 60 -10.00 6.29 -11.08
CA VAL A 60 -9.22 5.85 -9.92
C VAL A 60 -10.11 5.15 -8.93
N VAL A 61 -9.76 3.93 -8.56
CA VAL A 61 -10.54 3.10 -7.63
C VAL A 61 -9.66 2.63 -6.46
N ALA A 62 -10.24 2.57 -5.28
CA ALA A 62 -9.56 2.08 -4.08
C ALA A 62 -10.56 1.42 -3.13
N ASN A 63 -10.09 0.50 -2.32
CA ASN A 63 -10.87 -0.05 -1.21
C ASN A 63 -10.15 0.11 0.12
N ASP A 64 -10.92 0.30 1.19
CA ASP A 64 -10.40 0.11 2.55
C ASP A 64 -10.18 -1.39 2.76
N HIS A 65 -8.95 -1.78 3.06
CA HIS A 65 -8.60 -3.18 3.32
C HIS A 65 -9.33 -3.71 4.57
N LEU A 66 -9.43 -5.04 4.73
CA LEU A 66 -9.93 -5.62 5.97
C LEU A 66 -9.23 -5.00 7.19
N GLY A 67 -10.00 -4.70 8.22
CA GLY A 67 -9.52 -4.03 9.42
C GLY A 67 -9.10 -2.56 9.22
N HIS A 68 -9.51 -1.91 8.15
CA HIS A 68 -9.16 -0.50 7.89
C HIS A 68 -10.38 0.32 7.47
N GLY A 69 -10.31 1.63 7.75
CA GLY A 69 -11.29 2.59 7.29
C GLY A 69 -12.74 2.19 7.58
N LYS A 70 -13.58 2.28 6.56
CA LYS A 70 -15.01 1.92 6.66
C LYS A 70 -15.32 0.44 6.40
N THR A 71 -14.29 -0.38 6.13
CA THR A 71 -14.43 -1.84 6.08
C THR A 71 -14.44 -2.44 7.48
N ALA A 72 -13.66 -1.89 8.42
CA ALA A 72 -13.74 -2.28 9.83
C ALA A 72 -15.14 -1.95 10.39
N GLU A 73 -15.75 -2.90 11.10
CA GLU A 73 -17.09 -2.75 11.67
C GLU A 73 -17.08 -1.99 13.00
N ASN A 74 -15.95 -2.01 13.70
CA ASN A 74 -15.76 -1.36 15.00
C ASN A 74 -14.27 -1.08 15.26
N GLU A 75 -13.96 -0.31 16.31
CA GLU A 75 -12.60 0.09 16.67
C GLU A 75 -11.69 -1.09 17.02
N GLN A 76 -12.23 -2.19 17.57
CA GLN A 76 -11.43 -3.36 17.92
C GLN A 76 -10.91 -4.12 16.70
N GLU A 77 -11.58 -3.97 15.56
CA GLU A 77 -11.16 -4.57 14.29
C GLU A 77 -10.11 -3.74 13.57
N LEU A 78 -9.85 -2.49 13.97
CA LEU A 78 -8.83 -1.69 13.31
C LEU A 78 -7.47 -2.40 13.35
N CYS A 79 -6.83 -2.47 12.18
CA CYS A 79 -5.57 -3.18 11.99
C CYS A 79 -5.65 -4.68 12.34
N PHE A 80 -6.80 -5.33 12.04
CA PHE A 80 -6.96 -6.78 12.06
C PHE A 80 -7.52 -7.26 10.73
N PHE A 81 -6.87 -8.20 10.04
CA PHE A 81 -7.36 -8.68 8.75
C PHE A 81 -8.43 -9.76 8.92
N ALA A 82 -8.04 -10.91 9.46
CA ALA A 82 -8.91 -12.04 9.69
C ALA A 82 -8.30 -13.01 10.72
N GLU A 83 -9.09 -13.97 11.20
CA GLU A 83 -8.59 -15.02 12.09
C GLU A 83 -7.62 -15.99 11.41
N LYS A 84 -7.76 -16.17 10.10
CA LYS A 84 -6.93 -17.06 9.27
C LYS A 84 -6.78 -16.46 7.89
N ASP A 85 -5.60 -16.64 7.31
CA ASP A 85 -5.29 -16.30 5.93
C ASP A 85 -5.55 -14.83 5.53
N GLY A 86 -5.62 -13.91 6.51
CA GLY A 86 -6.05 -12.53 6.31
C GLY A 86 -5.23 -11.78 5.25
N TRP A 87 -3.92 -12.08 5.11
CA TRP A 87 -3.12 -11.53 4.02
C TRP A 87 -3.66 -11.92 2.64
N ASN A 88 -4.01 -13.19 2.46
CA ASN A 88 -4.53 -13.69 1.20
C ASN A 88 -5.95 -13.17 0.93
N ASP A 89 -6.79 -13.01 1.96
CA ASP A 89 -8.11 -12.40 1.82
C ASP A 89 -8.00 -10.96 1.32
N VAL A 90 -7.09 -10.15 1.91
CA VAL A 90 -6.87 -8.77 1.44
C VAL A 90 -6.38 -8.72 0.00
N VAL A 91 -5.46 -9.60 -0.42
CA VAL A 91 -5.00 -9.67 -1.82
C VAL A 91 -6.13 -10.12 -2.75
N SER A 92 -6.96 -11.07 -2.32
CA SER A 92 -8.11 -11.55 -3.09
C SER A 92 -9.22 -10.49 -3.20
N ASP A 93 -9.39 -9.65 -2.18
CA ASP A 93 -10.31 -8.50 -2.24
C ASP A 93 -9.80 -7.43 -3.23
N MET A 94 -8.48 -7.22 -3.31
CA MET A 94 -7.90 -6.39 -4.37
C MET A 94 -8.20 -6.94 -5.77
N ASP A 95 -8.13 -8.27 -5.94
CA ASP A 95 -8.46 -8.94 -7.21
C ASP A 95 -9.97 -8.88 -7.52
N THR A 96 -10.81 -8.97 -6.51
CA THR A 96 -12.26 -8.77 -6.64
C THR A 96 -12.56 -7.36 -7.14
N LEU A 97 -11.95 -6.34 -6.53
CA LEU A 97 -12.09 -4.94 -6.99
C LEU A 97 -11.56 -4.76 -8.42
N HIS A 98 -10.40 -5.36 -8.75
CA HIS A 98 -9.86 -5.35 -10.11
C HIS A 98 -10.88 -5.92 -11.11
N LYS A 99 -11.42 -7.11 -10.86
CA LYS A 99 -12.40 -7.76 -11.74
C LYS A 99 -13.67 -6.94 -11.91
N LEU A 100 -14.21 -6.39 -10.84
CA LEU A 100 -15.41 -5.53 -10.88
C LEU A 100 -15.16 -4.29 -11.73
N THR A 101 -14.01 -3.65 -11.54
CA THR A 101 -13.66 -2.42 -12.26
C THR A 101 -13.31 -2.70 -13.73
N ALA A 102 -12.52 -3.74 -14.01
CA ALA A 102 -12.18 -4.13 -15.37
C ALA A 102 -13.41 -4.54 -16.18
N ALA A 103 -14.40 -5.19 -15.54
CA ALA A 103 -15.67 -5.49 -16.20
C ALA A 103 -16.49 -4.24 -16.56
N LYS A 104 -16.38 -3.18 -15.76
CA LYS A 104 -17.01 -1.86 -16.04
C LYS A 104 -16.25 -1.09 -17.12
N TYR A 105 -14.94 -1.26 -17.23
CA TYR A 105 -14.04 -0.57 -18.17
C TYR A 105 -13.17 -1.56 -18.95
N PRO A 106 -13.75 -2.41 -19.83
CA PRO A 106 -13.07 -3.57 -20.40
C PRO A 106 -11.96 -3.22 -21.42
N ASP A 107 -12.05 -2.05 -22.05
CA ASP A 107 -11.20 -1.69 -23.19
C ASP A 107 -10.09 -0.70 -22.84
N VAL A 108 -9.85 -0.45 -21.56
CA VAL A 108 -8.86 0.52 -21.12
C VAL A 108 -7.72 -0.13 -20.31
N PRO A 109 -6.49 0.41 -20.40
CA PRO A 109 -5.36 -0.06 -19.62
C PRO A 109 -5.61 0.00 -18.11
N TYR A 110 -5.20 -1.04 -17.37
CA TYR A 110 -5.35 -1.13 -15.93
C TYR A 110 -4.01 -1.07 -15.23
N PHE A 111 -3.88 -0.16 -14.26
CA PHE A 111 -2.69 0.03 -13.44
C PHE A 111 -2.98 -0.23 -11.97
N LEU A 112 -1.94 -0.60 -11.22
CA LEU A 112 -2.01 -0.78 -9.77
C LEU A 112 -0.99 0.12 -9.08
N PHE A 113 -1.42 0.80 -8.01
CA PHE A 113 -0.57 1.60 -7.14
C PHE A 113 -0.65 1.02 -5.72
N GLY A 114 0.50 0.76 -5.09
CA GLY A 114 0.54 0.34 -3.69
C GLY A 114 1.47 1.19 -2.86
N HIS A 115 0.99 1.66 -1.70
CA HIS A 115 1.78 2.43 -0.76
C HIS A 115 2.03 1.66 0.54
N SER A 116 3.26 1.69 1.05
CA SER A 116 3.63 1.10 2.35
C SER A 116 3.22 -0.38 2.44
N MET A 117 2.38 -0.78 3.39
CA MET A 117 1.76 -2.11 3.44
C MET A 117 1.08 -2.47 2.11
N GLY A 118 0.35 -1.54 1.50
CA GLY A 118 -0.23 -1.71 0.17
C GLY A 118 0.81 -2.02 -0.91
N SER A 119 2.06 -1.56 -0.75
CA SER A 119 3.16 -1.92 -1.66
C SER A 119 3.58 -3.40 -1.50
N PHE A 120 3.48 -3.94 -0.30
CA PHE A 120 3.75 -5.36 -0.05
C PHE A 120 2.61 -6.24 -0.58
N LEU A 121 1.35 -5.80 -0.38
CA LEU A 121 0.16 -6.43 -0.97
C LEU A 121 0.23 -6.42 -2.49
N THR A 122 0.59 -5.29 -3.10
CA THR A 122 0.79 -5.15 -4.54
C THR A 122 1.88 -6.08 -5.07
N ARG A 123 2.99 -6.24 -4.34
CA ARG A 123 4.05 -7.20 -4.70
C ARG A 123 3.57 -8.65 -4.59
N THR A 124 2.70 -8.98 -3.64
CA THR A 124 2.02 -10.28 -3.58
C THR A 124 1.08 -10.43 -4.78
N TYR A 125 0.27 -9.40 -5.03
CA TYR A 125 -0.71 -9.38 -6.11
C TYR A 125 -0.09 -9.71 -7.48
N ILE A 126 0.99 -9.03 -7.87
CA ILE A 126 1.65 -9.26 -9.18
C ILE A 126 2.38 -10.61 -9.28
N ILE A 127 2.58 -11.30 -8.17
CA ILE A 127 3.07 -12.69 -8.15
C ILE A 127 1.93 -13.68 -8.40
N ASP A 128 0.78 -13.46 -7.77
CA ASP A 128 -0.35 -14.40 -7.77
C ASP A 128 -1.32 -14.13 -8.92
N HIS A 129 -1.40 -12.86 -9.38
CA HIS A 129 -2.23 -12.38 -10.48
C HIS A 129 -1.34 -11.65 -11.51
N PRO A 130 -0.49 -12.36 -12.26
CA PRO A 130 0.52 -11.75 -13.14
C PRO A 130 -0.07 -11.11 -14.40
N GLU A 131 -1.34 -11.34 -14.70
CA GLU A 131 -1.98 -10.93 -15.96
C GLU A 131 -2.87 -9.69 -15.76
N GLY A 132 -3.14 -8.96 -16.85
CA GLY A 132 -4.14 -7.88 -16.90
C GLY A 132 -3.64 -6.51 -16.47
N LEU A 133 -2.42 -6.37 -15.94
CA LEU A 133 -1.86 -5.10 -15.55
C LEU A 133 -0.99 -4.47 -16.64
N LYS A 134 -1.25 -3.22 -16.97
CA LYS A 134 -0.45 -2.42 -17.90
C LYS A 134 0.81 -1.84 -17.25
N GLY A 135 0.80 -1.72 -15.93
CA GLY A 135 1.94 -1.27 -15.14
C GLY A 135 1.61 -1.14 -13.65
N VAL A 136 2.65 -1.06 -12.83
CA VAL A 136 2.54 -1.04 -11.36
C VAL A 136 3.42 0.04 -10.77
N VAL A 137 2.87 0.85 -9.86
CA VAL A 137 3.62 1.83 -9.06
C VAL A 137 3.74 1.30 -7.63
N ILE A 138 4.95 1.23 -7.13
CA ILE A 138 5.30 0.73 -5.79
C ILE A 138 5.93 1.86 -4.99
N SER A 139 5.15 2.42 -4.05
CA SER A 139 5.50 3.59 -3.23
C SER A 139 5.82 3.21 -1.79
N GLY A 140 6.86 3.79 -1.21
CA GLY A 140 7.20 3.63 0.21
C GLY A 140 7.46 2.18 0.62
N THR A 141 7.98 1.36 -0.31
CA THR A 141 8.27 -0.06 -0.08
C THR A 141 9.61 -0.27 0.62
N GLY A 142 9.78 -1.46 1.17
CA GLY A 142 11.03 -1.85 1.79
C GLY A 142 11.19 -3.37 1.87
N GLN A 143 12.24 -3.79 2.51
CA GLN A 143 12.48 -5.20 2.84
C GLN A 143 13.48 -5.30 3.99
N ASN A 144 13.07 -5.94 5.06
CA ASN A 144 13.95 -6.27 6.17
C ASN A 144 14.73 -7.56 5.89
N PRO A 145 15.90 -7.77 6.55
CA PRO A 145 16.60 -9.05 6.50
C PRO A 145 15.68 -10.20 6.93
N GLY A 146 15.80 -11.36 6.24
CA GLY A 146 14.92 -12.50 6.47
C GLY A 146 14.88 -12.99 7.92
N ALA A 147 16.02 -12.93 8.65
CA ALA A 147 16.07 -13.27 10.06
C ALA A 147 15.24 -12.33 10.94
N VAL A 148 15.21 -11.01 10.63
CA VAL A 148 14.39 -10.01 11.34
C VAL A 148 12.92 -10.28 11.09
N VAL A 149 12.53 -10.55 9.84
CA VAL A 149 11.14 -10.87 9.47
C VAL A 149 10.67 -12.16 10.16
N ALA A 150 11.54 -13.20 10.20
CA ALA A 150 11.22 -14.46 10.86
C ALA A 150 11.06 -14.29 12.39
N ALA A 151 11.94 -13.50 13.02
CA ALA A 151 11.84 -13.17 14.44
C ALA A 151 10.56 -12.38 14.76
N GLY A 152 10.24 -11.36 13.96
CA GLY A 152 9.00 -10.59 14.10
C GLY A 152 7.75 -11.46 13.97
N LYS A 153 7.73 -12.37 12.99
CA LYS A 153 6.64 -13.33 12.82
C LYS A 153 6.48 -14.27 14.03
N LEU A 154 7.59 -14.76 14.56
CA LEU A 154 7.56 -15.62 15.76
C LEU A 154 7.04 -14.86 16.98
N MET A 155 7.51 -13.62 17.21
CA MET A 155 7.03 -12.78 18.31
C MET A 155 5.51 -12.52 18.18
N ALA A 156 5.04 -12.15 16.99
CA ALA A 156 3.61 -11.96 16.74
C ALA A 156 2.81 -13.24 17.05
N LYS A 157 3.32 -14.41 16.64
CA LYS A 157 2.69 -15.69 16.96
C LYS A 157 2.61 -15.97 18.47
N LEU A 158 3.62 -15.62 19.24
CA LEU A 158 3.62 -15.78 20.71
C LEU A 158 2.58 -14.83 21.34
N GLU A 159 2.54 -13.56 20.91
CA GLU A 159 1.52 -12.62 21.36
C GLU A 159 0.09 -13.09 21.03
N MET A 160 -0.13 -13.69 19.85
CA MET A 160 -1.41 -14.28 19.47
C MET A 160 -1.81 -15.46 20.41
N ILE A 161 -0.85 -16.27 20.82
CA ILE A 161 -1.10 -17.40 21.74
C ILE A 161 -1.48 -16.89 23.13
N ASP A 162 -0.79 -15.87 23.61
CA ASP A 162 -0.97 -15.35 24.96
C ASP A 162 -2.20 -14.43 25.09
N ASN A 163 -2.50 -13.62 24.06
CA ASN A 163 -3.48 -12.55 24.14
C ASN A 163 -4.58 -12.60 23.05
N GLY A 164 -4.47 -13.53 22.10
CA GLY A 164 -5.38 -13.62 20.94
C GLY A 164 -4.93 -12.79 19.73
N PRO A 165 -5.46 -13.12 18.52
CA PRO A 165 -5.01 -12.50 17.27
C PRO A 165 -5.40 -11.02 17.14
N MET A 166 -6.48 -10.58 17.78
CA MET A 166 -6.96 -9.19 17.77
C MET A 166 -6.25 -8.30 18.82
N TYR A 167 -5.28 -8.83 19.54
CA TYR A 167 -4.55 -8.06 20.52
C TYR A 167 -3.68 -6.98 19.88
N HIS A 168 -3.95 -5.72 20.20
CA HIS A 168 -3.12 -4.59 19.80
C HIS A 168 -1.84 -4.57 20.65
N SER A 169 -0.70 -4.96 20.05
CA SER A 169 0.54 -5.19 20.78
C SER A 169 1.43 -3.94 20.82
N PRO A 170 1.59 -3.29 21.99
CA PRO A 170 2.53 -2.17 22.12
C PRO A 170 3.99 -2.60 21.89
N THR A 171 4.31 -3.86 22.13
CA THR A 171 5.65 -4.42 21.93
C THR A 171 5.98 -4.50 20.44
N LEU A 172 5.07 -5.06 19.65
CA LEU A 172 5.23 -5.15 18.20
C LEU A 172 5.23 -3.77 17.53
N ASP A 173 4.34 -2.88 17.96
CA ASP A 173 4.27 -1.50 17.48
C ASP A 173 5.58 -0.76 17.71
N LYS A 174 6.11 -0.80 18.95
CA LYS A 174 7.39 -0.19 19.30
C LYS A 174 8.56 -0.78 18.50
N LEU A 175 8.54 -2.08 18.27
CA LEU A 175 9.56 -2.78 17.49
C LEU A 175 9.53 -2.35 16.02
N ALA A 176 8.34 -2.21 15.44
CA ALA A 176 8.15 -1.85 14.04
C ALA A 176 8.41 -0.37 13.78
N PHE A 177 7.82 0.52 14.58
CA PHE A 177 7.74 1.96 14.29
C PHE A 177 8.55 2.83 15.26
N GLY A 178 8.90 2.34 16.43
CA GLY A 178 9.50 3.14 17.50
C GLY A 178 10.87 3.75 17.20
N SER A 179 11.50 3.39 16.10
CA SER A 179 12.79 3.94 15.67
C SER A 179 12.72 4.89 14.49
N TYR A 180 11.54 5.08 13.87
CA TYR A 180 11.43 5.75 12.59
C TYR A 180 11.81 7.22 12.60
N ASN A 181 11.57 7.93 13.71
CA ASN A 181 11.96 9.35 13.84
C ASN A 181 13.43 9.58 14.24
N LYS A 182 14.22 8.53 14.51
CA LYS A 182 15.57 8.69 15.12
C LYS A 182 16.57 9.51 14.32
N LYS A 183 16.39 9.64 12.99
CA LYS A 183 17.31 10.38 12.13
C LYS A 183 16.84 11.80 11.79
N TYR A 184 15.70 12.24 12.33
CA TYR A 184 15.24 13.60 12.12
C TYR A 184 15.67 14.51 13.28
N ASP A 185 16.19 15.71 12.94
CA ASP A 185 16.72 16.65 13.93
C ASP A 185 15.61 17.28 14.80
N HIS A 186 14.43 17.50 14.23
CA HIS A 186 13.29 18.08 14.90
C HIS A 186 12.09 17.14 14.78
N VAL A 187 11.73 16.53 15.92
CA VAL A 187 10.59 15.62 16.02
C VAL A 187 9.52 16.27 16.90
N ARG A 188 8.37 16.55 16.32
CA ARG A 188 7.22 17.17 16.97
C ARG A 188 6.25 16.11 17.51
N THR A 189 6.07 15.02 16.74
CA THR A 189 5.17 13.92 17.05
C THR A 189 5.82 12.56 16.80
N LYS A 190 5.18 11.47 17.22
CA LYS A 190 5.64 10.11 16.92
C LYS A 190 5.51 9.75 15.43
N LEU A 191 4.74 10.52 14.66
CA LEU A 191 4.34 10.25 13.28
C LEU A 191 5.00 11.19 12.26
N ASP A 192 5.95 12.03 12.68
CA ASP A 192 6.64 12.94 11.76
C ASP A 192 7.39 12.21 10.63
N TRP A 193 7.67 10.91 10.79
CA TRP A 193 8.26 10.09 9.73
C TRP A 193 7.35 9.89 8.52
N LEU A 194 6.05 10.18 8.62
CA LEU A 194 5.09 10.05 7.52
C LEU A 194 5.37 11.08 6.40
N THR A 195 5.50 12.36 6.76
CA THR A 195 5.72 13.45 5.82
C THR A 195 6.33 14.66 6.53
N ARG A 196 6.92 15.56 5.74
CA ARG A 196 7.40 16.88 6.23
C ARG A 196 6.28 17.90 6.37
N ASP A 197 5.10 17.63 5.78
CA ASP A 197 3.93 18.49 5.92
C ASP A 197 3.27 18.24 7.29
N GLU A 198 3.50 19.20 8.22
CA GLU A 198 2.98 19.12 9.58
C GLU A 198 1.45 19.08 9.63
N ALA A 199 0.77 19.79 8.72
CA ALA A 199 -0.69 19.80 8.67
C ALA A 199 -1.27 18.43 8.31
N VAL A 200 -0.59 17.70 7.43
CA VAL A 200 -0.95 16.31 7.08
C VAL A 200 -0.74 15.38 8.27
N VAL A 201 0.37 15.53 9.01
CA VAL A 201 0.63 14.73 10.22
C VAL A 201 -0.44 15.01 11.27
N ASP A 202 -0.81 16.27 11.50
CA ASP A 202 -1.85 16.66 12.45
C ASP A 202 -3.22 16.12 12.06
N ALA A 203 -3.57 16.19 10.78
CA ALA A 203 -4.81 15.61 10.26
C ALA A 203 -4.85 14.07 10.44
N TYR A 204 -3.73 13.39 10.21
CA TYR A 204 -3.62 11.94 10.46
C TYR A 204 -3.84 11.60 11.94
N ILE A 205 -3.25 12.38 12.86
CA ILE A 205 -3.40 12.19 14.32
C ILE A 205 -4.84 12.43 14.77
N ALA A 206 -5.51 13.40 14.16
CA ALA A 206 -6.89 13.76 14.50
C ALA A 206 -7.95 12.80 13.93
N ASP A 207 -7.57 11.97 12.95
CA ASP A 207 -8.50 11.05 12.29
C ASP A 207 -8.64 9.74 13.09
N PRO A 208 -9.85 9.41 13.61
CA PRO A 208 -10.06 8.20 14.40
C PRO A 208 -9.88 6.89 13.61
N LEU A 209 -9.87 6.94 12.27
CA LEU A 209 -9.63 5.79 11.41
C LEU A 209 -8.14 5.63 11.02
N CYS A 210 -7.28 6.54 11.52
CA CYS A 210 -5.84 6.52 11.30
C CYS A 210 -5.07 6.22 12.59
N GLY A 211 -3.87 5.67 12.44
CA GLY A 211 -2.93 5.51 13.55
C GLY A 211 -3.27 4.41 14.56
N ALA A 212 -4.23 3.55 14.25
CA ALA A 212 -4.53 2.38 15.08
C ALA A 212 -3.29 1.47 15.17
N MET A 213 -3.04 0.98 16.37
CA MET A 213 -1.95 0.03 16.61
C MET A 213 -2.23 -1.30 15.91
N ALA A 214 -1.24 -1.85 15.24
CA ALA A 214 -1.36 -3.14 14.57
C ALA A 214 -1.68 -4.26 15.56
N THR A 215 -2.62 -5.13 15.21
CA THR A 215 -2.89 -6.34 15.98
C THR A 215 -1.79 -7.37 15.79
N ALA A 216 -1.64 -8.28 16.74
CA ALA A 216 -0.69 -9.39 16.64
C ALA A 216 -0.97 -10.27 15.41
N GLY A 217 -2.25 -10.50 15.07
CA GLY A 217 -2.68 -11.24 13.89
C GLY A 217 -2.24 -10.57 12.59
N MET A 218 -2.57 -9.28 12.42
CA MET A 218 -2.18 -8.53 11.22
C MET A 218 -0.66 -8.47 11.09
N PHE A 219 0.07 -8.25 12.20
CA PHE A 219 1.52 -8.21 12.17
C PHE A 219 2.13 -9.55 11.74
N HIS A 220 1.58 -10.67 12.27
CA HIS A 220 1.97 -12.02 11.86
C HIS A 220 1.77 -12.25 10.36
N ASP A 221 0.61 -11.84 9.83
CA ASP A 221 0.24 -12.01 8.43
C ASP A 221 1.12 -11.15 7.52
N MET A 222 1.36 -9.89 7.89
CA MET A 222 2.27 -9.00 7.15
C MET A 222 3.70 -9.55 7.11
N MET A 223 4.21 -10.11 8.22
CA MET A 223 5.53 -10.78 8.21
C MET A 223 5.52 -12.01 7.28
N GLY A 224 4.42 -12.74 7.21
CA GLY A 224 4.22 -13.83 6.25
C GLY A 224 4.27 -13.34 4.79
N GLY A 225 3.57 -12.26 4.49
CA GLY A 225 3.59 -11.59 3.20
C GLY A 225 4.99 -11.13 2.80
N LEU A 226 5.75 -10.50 3.72
CA LEU A 226 7.14 -10.09 3.49
C LEU A 226 8.06 -11.30 3.19
N GLN A 227 7.86 -12.43 3.85
CA GLN A 227 8.58 -13.68 3.52
C GLN A 227 8.21 -14.19 2.13
N TYR A 228 6.92 -14.13 1.78
CA TYR A 228 6.41 -14.61 0.49
C TYR A 228 6.99 -13.82 -0.68
N ILE A 229 6.91 -12.49 -0.65
CA ILE A 229 7.38 -11.61 -1.72
C ILE A 229 8.90 -11.54 -1.86
N TRP A 230 9.65 -12.13 -0.92
CA TRP A 230 11.12 -12.19 -0.99
C TRP A 230 11.64 -13.48 -1.59
N LYS A 231 10.85 -14.52 -1.68
CA LYS A 231 11.26 -15.81 -2.25
C LYS A 231 11.45 -15.73 -3.76
N THR A 232 12.62 -16.17 -4.25
CA THR A 232 12.93 -16.15 -5.69
C THR A 232 11.93 -16.98 -6.50
N GLU A 233 11.51 -18.13 -5.97
CA GLU A 233 10.51 -18.99 -6.58
C GLU A 233 9.18 -18.28 -6.84
N ASN A 234 8.76 -17.40 -5.93
CA ASN A 234 7.54 -16.61 -6.07
C ASN A 234 7.76 -15.47 -7.08
N LEU A 235 8.84 -14.71 -6.94
CA LEU A 235 9.17 -13.65 -7.89
C LEU A 235 9.26 -14.16 -9.35
N ASN A 236 9.64 -15.41 -9.56
CA ASN A 236 9.69 -15.99 -10.89
C ASN A 236 8.31 -16.18 -11.53
N LYS A 237 7.22 -16.16 -10.76
CA LYS A 237 5.83 -16.27 -11.27
C LYS A 237 5.32 -14.97 -11.91
N MET A 238 5.88 -13.80 -11.53
CA MET A 238 5.45 -12.51 -12.07
C MET A 238 5.59 -12.47 -13.60
N ASP A 239 4.71 -11.74 -14.26
CA ASP A 239 4.95 -11.32 -15.64
C ASP A 239 6.13 -10.34 -15.69
N LYS A 240 7.20 -10.72 -16.39
CA LYS A 240 8.42 -9.92 -16.52
C LYS A 240 8.29 -8.78 -17.51
N SER A 241 7.22 -8.74 -18.28
CA SER A 241 6.92 -7.67 -19.23
C SER A 241 6.15 -6.51 -18.61
N THR A 242 5.47 -6.72 -17.47
CA THR A 242 4.75 -5.66 -16.74
C THR A 242 5.72 -4.58 -16.25
N PRO A 243 5.57 -3.32 -16.70
CA PRO A 243 6.38 -2.21 -16.23
C PRO A 243 6.18 -1.95 -14.72
N VAL A 244 7.27 -1.67 -14.00
CA VAL A 244 7.22 -1.36 -12.56
C VAL A 244 7.95 -0.07 -12.25
N TYR A 245 7.28 0.84 -11.54
CA TYR A 245 7.87 2.08 -11.06
C TYR A 245 7.96 2.09 -9.54
N PHE A 246 9.18 1.99 -9.02
CA PHE A 246 9.49 2.17 -7.61
C PHE A 246 9.69 3.64 -7.29
N MET A 247 9.03 4.14 -6.23
CA MET A 247 9.20 5.49 -5.74
C MET A 247 9.24 5.53 -4.21
N ALA A 248 10.06 6.39 -3.64
CA ALA A 248 10.17 6.60 -2.20
C ALA A 248 10.87 7.92 -1.90
N GLY A 249 10.72 8.44 -0.68
CA GLY A 249 11.60 9.47 -0.17
C GLY A 249 12.97 8.90 0.24
N ASP A 250 14.04 9.64 0.06
CA ASP A 250 15.35 9.24 0.57
C ASP A 250 15.50 9.49 2.09
N GLY A 251 14.51 10.16 2.68
CA GLY A 251 14.33 10.31 4.12
C GLY A 251 13.41 9.24 4.74
N ASP A 252 12.81 8.33 3.95
CA ASP A 252 11.86 7.31 4.42
C ASP A 252 12.53 6.19 5.24
N PRO A 253 12.21 6.03 6.56
CA PRO A 253 12.78 4.97 7.39
C PRO A 253 12.28 3.57 7.02
N VAL A 254 11.08 3.42 6.43
CA VAL A 254 10.52 2.13 5.99
C VAL A 254 11.39 1.55 4.88
N GLY A 255 11.78 2.39 3.94
CA GLY A 255 12.71 2.05 2.86
C GLY A 255 14.18 2.03 3.28
N ASN A 256 14.47 2.13 4.58
CA ASN A 256 15.81 2.31 5.12
C ASN A 256 16.57 3.43 4.37
N TYR A 257 15.90 4.59 4.25
CA TYR A 257 16.46 5.79 3.60
C TYR A 257 16.89 5.51 2.14
N GLY A 258 16.04 4.78 1.42
CA GLY A 258 16.21 4.39 0.02
C GLY A 258 17.00 3.09 -0.20
N GLU A 259 17.81 2.63 0.76
CA GLU A 259 18.67 1.46 0.57
C GLU A 259 17.87 0.13 0.42
N ALA A 260 16.80 -0.03 1.19
CA ALA A 260 15.95 -1.22 1.07
C ALA A 260 15.13 -1.19 -0.22
N VAL A 261 14.71 0.00 -0.66
CA VAL A 261 14.01 0.18 -1.94
C VAL A 261 14.91 -0.20 -3.11
N LYS A 262 16.17 0.27 -3.13
CA LYS A 262 17.18 -0.11 -4.14
C LYS A 262 17.39 -1.63 -4.20
N LYS A 263 17.47 -2.30 -3.04
CA LYS A 263 17.59 -3.76 -3.00
C LYS A 263 16.40 -4.48 -3.61
N VAL A 264 15.17 -3.98 -3.39
CA VAL A 264 13.97 -4.54 -4.02
C VAL A 264 13.99 -4.30 -5.51
N TYR A 265 14.30 -3.09 -5.95
CA TYR A 265 14.48 -2.73 -7.36
C TYR A 265 15.50 -3.63 -8.08
N GLU A 266 16.70 -3.79 -7.51
CA GLU A 266 17.73 -4.67 -8.07
C GLU A 266 17.27 -6.13 -8.14
N ARG A 267 16.47 -6.57 -7.15
CA ARG A 267 15.94 -7.91 -7.15
C ARG A 267 14.96 -8.14 -8.30
N PHE A 268 14.11 -7.15 -8.61
CA PHE A 268 13.22 -7.22 -9.77
C PHE A 268 14.02 -7.31 -11.08
N LEU A 269 15.06 -6.51 -11.24
CA LEU A 269 15.95 -6.63 -12.40
C LEU A 269 16.61 -8.01 -12.49
N LYS A 270 17.11 -8.54 -11.38
CA LYS A 270 17.74 -9.88 -11.33
C LYS A 270 16.78 -11.02 -11.66
N THR A 271 15.47 -10.85 -11.43
CA THR A 271 14.46 -11.83 -11.82
C THR A 271 14.03 -11.71 -13.27
N GLY A 272 14.59 -10.77 -14.02
CA GLY A 272 14.36 -10.60 -15.46
C GLY A 272 13.23 -9.63 -15.83
N CYS A 273 12.73 -8.81 -14.88
CA CYS A 273 11.80 -7.74 -15.21
C CYS A 273 12.46 -6.74 -16.17
N LYS A 274 11.75 -6.40 -17.27
CA LYS A 274 12.35 -5.69 -18.42
C LYS A 274 12.29 -4.17 -18.30
N ASP A 275 11.20 -3.66 -17.72
CA ASP A 275 10.94 -2.23 -17.60
C ASP A 275 10.72 -1.89 -16.11
N VAL A 276 11.81 -1.53 -15.44
CA VAL A 276 11.79 -1.19 -14.02
C VAL A 276 12.44 0.18 -13.82
N LYS A 277 11.67 1.14 -13.28
CA LYS A 277 12.12 2.48 -12.95
C LYS A 277 12.25 2.63 -11.45
N LEU A 278 13.22 3.40 -10.97
CA LEU A 278 13.34 3.83 -9.58
C LEU A 278 13.56 5.34 -9.53
N LYS A 279 12.77 6.06 -8.70
CA LYS A 279 13.01 7.45 -8.31
C LYS A 279 13.00 7.57 -6.80
N LEU A 280 14.06 8.15 -6.23
CA LEU A 280 14.12 8.60 -4.85
C LEU A 280 13.98 10.12 -4.83
N TYR A 281 13.00 10.60 -4.05
CA TYR A 281 12.74 12.03 -3.89
C TYR A 281 13.57 12.56 -2.73
N LYS A 282 14.35 13.61 -3.02
CA LYS A 282 15.25 14.22 -2.06
C LYS A 282 14.48 14.76 -0.84
N ASP A 283 14.97 14.45 0.36
CA ASP A 283 14.43 14.82 1.65
C ASP A 283 12.97 14.35 1.88
N GLY A 284 12.34 13.66 0.91
CA GLY A 284 11.00 13.11 1.07
C GLY A 284 10.97 12.04 2.14
N ARG A 285 9.88 12.00 2.92
CA ARG A 285 9.63 10.98 3.93
C ARG A 285 8.76 9.86 3.34
N HIS A 286 7.97 9.20 4.15
CA HIS A 286 7.26 7.98 3.76
C HIS A 286 6.11 8.20 2.77
N GLU A 287 5.24 9.18 3.03
CA GLU A 287 4.02 9.42 2.25
C GLU A 287 4.24 10.40 1.11
N MET A 288 4.83 9.96 0.01
CA MET A 288 5.18 10.85 -1.10
C MET A 288 3.99 11.57 -1.74
N LEU A 289 2.79 10.98 -1.72
CA LEU A 289 1.57 11.64 -2.20
C LEU A 289 1.07 12.77 -1.28
N ASN A 290 1.61 12.85 -0.07
CA ASN A 290 1.26 13.83 0.96
C ASN A 290 2.46 14.72 1.36
N GLU A 291 3.55 14.67 0.61
CA GLU A 291 4.75 15.44 0.86
C GLU A 291 4.63 16.90 0.40
N LEU A 292 5.55 17.76 0.87
CA LEU A 292 5.61 19.17 0.45
C LEU A 292 5.78 19.35 -1.07
N ASN A 293 6.39 18.39 -1.72
CA ASN A 293 6.58 18.35 -3.18
C ASN A 293 5.62 17.36 -3.88
N LYS A 294 4.43 17.11 -3.31
CA LYS A 294 3.45 16.17 -3.88
C LYS A 294 3.08 16.46 -5.33
N ASP A 295 3.07 17.73 -5.75
CA ASP A 295 2.73 18.10 -7.12
C ASP A 295 3.77 17.57 -8.13
N GLU A 296 5.06 17.57 -7.78
CA GLU A 296 6.12 16.90 -8.55
C GLU A 296 5.87 15.39 -8.62
N VAL A 297 5.51 14.78 -7.49
CA VAL A 297 5.25 13.34 -7.39
C VAL A 297 4.05 12.94 -8.25
N TYR A 298 2.97 13.72 -8.21
CA TYR A 298 1.76 13.51 -9.02
C TYR A 298 2.09 13.59 -10.51
N ALA A 299 2.85 14.63 -10.91
CA ALA A 299 3.26 14.81 -12.30
C ALA A 299 4.13 13.65 -12.81
N ASP A 300 5.09 13.19 -12.01
CA ASP A 300 5.96 12.07 -12.35
C ASP A 300 5.18 10.76 -12.54
N ILE A 301 4.19 10.50 -11.66
CA ILE A 301 3.34 9.31 -11.78
C ILE A 301 2.50 9.42 -13.04
N LEU A 302 1.85 10.56 -13.28
CA LEU A 302 1.04 10.79 -14.48
C LEU A 302 1.86 10.65 -15.76
N GLU A 303 3.08 11.23 -15.82
CA GLU A 303 3.99 11.08 -16.96
C GLU A 303 4.32 9.60 -17.20
N TRP A 304 4.65 8.87 -16.14
CA TRP A 304 4.97 7.45 -16.25
C TRP A 304 3.77 6.63 -16.73
N LEU A 305 2.57 6.84 -16.16
CA LEU A 305 1.34 6.17 -16.59
C LEU A 305 1.05 6.44 -18.06
N ASN A 306 1.12 7.72 -18.49
CA ASN A 306 0.92 8.12 -19.88
C ASN A 306 1.94 7.48 -20.84
N SER A 307 3.17 7.23 -20.40
CA SER A 307 4.19 6.56 -21.22
C SER A 307 3.90 5.08 -21.46
N LYS A 308 2.92 4.50 -20.77
CA LYS A 308 2.55 3.08 -20.86
C LYS A 308 1.19 2.84 -21.53
N ILE A 309 0.41 3.88 -21.78
CA ILE A 309 -0.87 3.82 -22.54
C ILE A 309 -0.64 3.78 -24.08
#